data_9b175b9ca0c11488c67970fb85b6ecd7
#
_entry.id   9b175b9ca0c11488c67970fb85b6ecd7
#
_cell.length_a   1.000
_cell.length_b   1.000
_cell.length_c   1.000
_cell.angle_alpha   90.00
_cell.angle_beta   90.00
_cell.angle_gamma   90.00
#
_symmetry.space_group_name_H-M   'P 1'
#
loop_
_entity.id
_entity.type
_entity.pdbx_description
1 polymer ?
#
loop_
_entity_poly.entity_id
_entity_poly.type
_entity_poly.pdbx_seq_one_letter_code
_entity_poly.pdbx_strand_id
1 'polypeptide(L)'
;GLRLVRPSGVLALRDLPSTSTGPSVREMVIGSEGRLGVITEVTIQVHPLPERREVVAYLFPTWDDGLRALHAVARSEAHPVFTRISDADETAFSLSTQKEPKSALKKAAAFGQDRLWDFLRLRGWDLDAMCIGYVCYEGSKKHNDREKDAVKAIVGRHGGIVLGTGPGALYDQKKFDTPYIRDFLLDRRTVGDVSETAAPWSKLAEVHRRAKAAAQRAFAEIGRTGFVMCHLSHSYHSGACLYFTFAFVLDDARDDLEQYDTVKRAIQQEFMDAGATLSHHHGVGTEHRPWMEQDLSAEGVALMTGLFATADPENRLNPEKVLPSKRLGEPPAL
;
A
#
# COMPACT_ATOMS: atom_id res chain seq x y z
N GLY A 1 4.39 -25.38 -3.09
CA GLY A 1 4.85 -25.97 -4.36
C GLY A 1 4.32 -25.22 -5.56
N LEU A 2 4.97 -25.34 -6.70
CA LEU A 2 4.47 -24.81 -7.98
C LEU A 2 5.00 -25.60 -9.17
N ARG A 3 4.29 -25.49 -10.29
CA ARG A 3 4.73 -25.99 -11.61
C ARG A 3 4.77 -24.81 -12.58
N LEU A 4 5.91 -24.65 -13.25
CA LEU A 4 6.17 -23.59 -14.22
C LEU A 4 6.55 -24.21 -15.57
N VAL A 5 5.88 -23.79 -16.63
CA VAL A 5 6.22 -24.17 -18.01
C VAL A 5 7.02 -23.07 -18.67
N ARG A 6 8.10 -23.42 -19.32
CA ARG A 6 9.01 -22.54 -20.06
C ARG A 6 9.52 -23.20 -21.33
N PRO A 7 10.15 -22.48 -22.28
CA PRO A 7 10.62 -23.09 -23.56
C PRO A 7 11.54 -24.30 -23.38
N SER A 8 12.37 -24.31 -22.34
CA SER A 8 13.32 -25.40 -22.07
C SER A 8 12.73 -26.61 -21.33
N GLY A 9 11.44 -26.57 -20.93
CA GLY A 9 10.79 -27.67 -20.21
C GLY A 9 9.96 -27.24 -19.02
N VAL A 10 9.65 -28.17 -18.14
CA VAL A 10 8.82 -27.98 -16.97
C VAL A 10 9.67 -27.92 -15.70
N LEU A 11 9.57 -26.84 -14.96
CA LEU A 11 10.09 -26.74 -13.61
C LEU A 11 8.97 -27.14 -12.62
N ALA A 12 9.20 -28.20 -11.84
CA ALA A 12 8.29 -28.65 -10.80
C ALA A 12 8.97 -28.51 -9.43
N LEU A 13 8.44 -27.64 -8.58
CA LEU A 13 8.91 -27.42 -7.22
C LEU A 13 7.97 -28.11 -6.24
N ARG A 14 8.57 -28.93 -5.37
CA ARG A 14 7.82 -29.69 -4.36
C ARG A 14 7.27 -28.79 -3.27
N ASP A 15 6.19 -29.22 -2.66
CA ASP A 15 5.51 -28.60 -1.53
C ASP A 15 6.15 -29.00 -0.19
N LEU A 16 7.39 -28.59 0.03
CA LEU A 16 8.13 -28.87 1.26
C LEU A 16 7.96 -27.71 2.25
N PRO A 17 7.88 -28.01 3.57
CA PRO A 17 7.75 -26.97 4.60
C PRO A 17 8.99 -26.06 4.68
N SER A 18 10.17 -26.62 4.41
CA SER A 18 11.45 -25.90 4.37
C SER A 18 12.50 -26.72 3.63
N THR A 19 13.53 -26.06 3.11
CA THR A 19 14.67 -26.69 2.45
C THR A 19 15.92 -25.82 2.59
N SER A 20 17.10 -26.45 2.61
CA SER A 20 18.41 -25.79 2.68
C SER A 20 19.26 -26.07 1.41
N THR A 21 18.62 -26.26 0.28
CA THR A 21 19.28 -26.67 -0.99
C THR A 21 19.78 -25.47 -1.82
N GLY A 22 20.18 -24.39 -1.21
CA GLY A 22 20.71 -23.18 -1.86
C GLY A 22 19.67 -22.06 -2.02
N PRO A 23 19.91 -21.09 -2.91
CA PRO A 23 18.95 -20.02 -3.20
C PRO A 23 17.57 -20.56 -3.57
N SER A 24 16.51 -19.95 -3.08
CA SER A 24 15.15 -20.42 -3.30
C SER A 24 14.70 -20.17 -4.73
N VAL A 25 14.65 -21.22 -5.55
CA VAL A 25 14.11 -21.15 -6.92
C VAL A 25 12.63 -20.74 -6.92
N ARG A 26 11.88 -21.09 -5.87
CA ARG A 26 10.49 -20.64 -5.70
C ARG A 26 10.42 -19.13 -5.60
N GLU A 27 11.23 -18.50 -4.76
CA GLU A 27 11.26 -17.05 -4.60
C GLU A 27 11.76 -16.33 -5.87
N MET A 28 12.60 -16.96 -6.68
CA MET A 28 12.99 -16.42 -7.99
C MET A 28 11.82 -16.43 -8.98
N VAL A 29 10.93 -17.43 -8.91
CA VAL A 29 9.75 -17.51 -9.79
C VAL A 29 8.64 -16.56 -9.33
N ILE A 30 8.40 -16.50 -8.01
CA ILE A 30 7.41 -15.58 -7.43
C ILE A 30 7.93 -14.14 -7.59
N GLY A 31 7.13 -13.28 -8.24
CA GLY A 31 7.53 -11.91 -8.56
C GLY A 31 8.28 -11.76 -9.91
N SER A 32 8.50 -12.84 -10.66
CA SER A 32 9.15 -12.75 -11.98
C SER A 32 8.27 -12.15 -13.08
N GLU A 33 7.01 -11.86 -12.80
CA GLU A 33 6.04 -11.25 -13.73
C GLU A 33 5.97 -11.95 -15.11
N GLY A 34 6.07 -13.29 -15.12
CA GLY A 34 6.03 -14.09 -16.33
C GLY A 34 7.35 -14.17 -17.11
N ARG A 35 8.42 -13.50 -16.66
CA ARG A 35 9.75 -13.54 -17.31
C ARG A 35 10.44 -14.90 -17.25
N LEU A 36 10.09 -15.75 -16.29
CA LEU A 36 10.68 -17.08 -16.13
C LEU A 36 9.82 -18.20 -16.68
N GLY A 37 8.55 -17.93 -17.03
CA GLY A 37 7.63 -18.95 -17.55
C GLY A 37 6.19 -18.68 -17.15
N VAL A 38 5.32 -19.64 -17.44
CA VAL A 38 3.90 -19.63 -17.10
C VAL A 38 3.65 -20.60 -15.97
N ILE A 39 3.16 -20.10 -14.83
CA ILE A 39 2.75 -20.94 -13.70
C ILE A 39 1.44 -21.62 -14.05
N THR A 40 1.44 -22.97 -14.04
CA THR A 40 0.29 -23.80 -14.42
C THR A 40 -0.34 -24.52 -13.24
N GLU A 41 0.39 -24.64 -12.13
CA GLU A 41 -0.08 -25.31 -10.91
C GLU A 41 0.58 -24.69 -9.69
N VAL A 42 -0.20 -24.50 -8.63
CA VAL A 42 0.28 -24.05 -7.34
C VAL A 42 -0.29 -24.89 -6.21
N THR A 43 0.54 -25.21 -5.22
CA THR A 43 0.11 -25.73 -3.91
C THR A 43 0.24 -24.64 -2.89
N ILE A 44 -0.88 -24.24 -2.28
CA ILE A 44 -0.94 -23.17 -1.28
C ILE A 44 -1.31 -23.74 0.09
N GLN A 45 -0.83 -23.10 1.13
CA GLN A 45 -1.28 -23.36 2.48
C GLN A 45 -2.58 -22.58 2.72
N VAL A 46 -3.57 -23.26 3.29
CA VAL A 46 -4.83 -22.66 3.72
C VAL A 46 -4.99 -22.76 5.23
N HIS A 47 -5.79 -21.89 5.79
CA HIS A 47 -6.11 -21.86 7.22
C HIS A 47 -7.63 -22.05 7.42
N PRO A 48 -8.07 -22.63 8.55
CA PRO A 48 -9.49 -22.65 8.92
C PRO A 48 -10.06 -21.22 8.99
N LEU A 49 -11.33 -21.07 8.64
CA LEU A 49 -12.02 -19.79 8.84
C LEU A 49 -12.01 -19.44 10.34
N PRO A 50 -11.70 -18.18 10.68
CA PRO A 50 -11.71 -17.76 12.08
C PRO A 50 -13.14 -17.81 12.66
N GLU A 51 -13.27 -18.13 13.95
CA GLU A 51 -14.54 -18.08 14.66
C GLU A 51 -15.18 -16.69 14.60
N ARG A 52 -14.35 -15.67 14.72
CA ARG A 52 -14.73 -14.25 14.65
C ARG A 52 -13.69 -13.45 13.88
N ARG A 53 -14.21 -12.50 13.10
CA ARG A 53 -13.44 -11.43 12.47
C ARG A 53 -14.04 -10.09 12.89
N GLU A 54 -13.24 -9.22 13.43
CA GLU A 54 -13.65 -7.90 13.91
C GLU A 54 -12.68 -6.84 13.47
N VAL A 55 -13.18 -5.75 12.90
CA VAL A 55 -12.38 -4.56 12.58
C VAL A 55 -12.77 -3.45 13.55
N VAL A 56 -11.78 -2.94 14.27
CA VAL A 56 -11.94 -1.82 15.22
C VAL A 56 -11.32 -0.57 14.63
N ALA A 57 -12.07 0.52 14.67
CA ALA A 57 -11.57 1.83 14.27
C ALA A 57 -10.98 2.59 15.46
N TYR A 58 -9.93 3.32 15.19
CA TYR A 58 -9.19 4.18 16.12
C TYR A 58 -9.03 5.56 15.51
N LEU A 59 -8.83 6.58 16.36
CA LEU A 59 -8.55 7.93 15.91
C LEU A 59 -7.29 8.44 16.61
N PHE A 60 -6.44 9.12 15.86
CA PHE A 60 -5.17 9.66 16.34
C PHE A 60 -5.14 11.19 16.15
N PRO A 61 -4.48 11.94 17.05
CA PRO A 61 -4.35 13.39 16.91
C PRO A 61 -3.65 13.81 15.63
N THR A 62 -2.60 13.07 15.25
CA THR A 62 -1.77 13.36 14.09
C THR A 62 -1.31 12.07 13.41
N TRP A 63 -0.81 12.19 12.17
CA TRP A 63 -0.15 11.12 11.45
C TRP A 63 1.02 10.51 12.23
N ASP A 64 1.86 11.35 12.83
CA ASP A 64 3.02 10.90 13.59
C ASP A 64 2.63 10.13 14.87
N ASP A 65 1.55 10.52 15.54
CA ASP A 65 1.01 9.76 16.67
C ASP A 65 0.54 8.38 16.27
N GLY A 66 -0.15 8.31 15.13
CA GLY A 66 -0.60 7.06 14.54
C GLY A 66 0.56 6.16 14.12
N LEU A 67 1.58 6.70 13.45
CA LEU A 67 2.79 5.94 13.09
C LEU A 67 3.49 5.38 14.32
N ARG A 68 3.68 6.17 15.37
CA ARG A 68 4.27 5.71 16.63
C ARG A 68 3.44 4.62 17.30
N ALA A 69 2.13 4.74 17.28
CA ALA A 69 1.24 3.73 17.83
C ALA A 69 1.33 2.42 17.05
N LEU A 70 1.26 2.46 15.71
CA LEU A 70 1.34 1.25 14.89
C LEU A 70 2.73 0.60 14.94
N HIS A 71 3.80 1.39 15.03
CA HIS A 71 5.15 0.85 15.29
C HIS A 71 5.20 0.11 16.64
N ALA A 72 4.61 0.69 17.69
CA ALA A 72 4.55 0.03 18.99
C ALA A 72 3.68 -1.25 18.96
N VAL A 73 2.59 -1.27 18.19
CA VAL A 73 1.80 -2.50 17.94
C VAL A 73 2.63 -3.54 17.22
N ALA A 74 3.33 -3.19 16.14
CA ALA A 74 4.16 -4.11 15.37
C ALA A 74 5.32 -4.74 16.17
N ARG A 75 5.76 -4.09 17.25
CA ARG A 75 6.80 -4.58 18.17
C ARG A 75 6.27 -5.28 19.42
N SER A 76 4.96 -5.29 19.59
CA SER A 76 4.32 -5.90 20.76
C SER A 76 4.04 -7.39 20.53
N GLU A 77 3.51 -8.05 21.55
CA GLU A 77 3.00 -9.43 21.46
C GLU A 77 1.61 -9.50 20.80
N ALA A 78 0.97 -8.34 20.49
CA ALA A 78 -0.26 -8.31 19.76
C ALA A 78 0.01 -8.55 18.26
N HIS A 79 -0.74 -9.47 17.67
CA HIS A 79 -0.57 -9.88 16.28
C HIS A 79 -1.88 -9.68 15.49
N PRO A 80 -2.37 -8.44 15.36
CA PRO A 80 -3.57 -8.19 14.57
C PRO A 80 -3.34 -8.62 13.11
N VAL A 81 -4.40 -9.06 12.44
CA VAL A 81 -4.35 -9.56 11.06
C VAL A 81 -3.90 -8.47 10.09
N PHE A 82 -4.39 -7.26 10.29
CA PHE A 82 -3.85 -6.08 9.62
C PHE A 82 -3.97 -4.85 10.52
N THR A 83 -3.10 -3.89 10.26
CA THR A 83 -3.20 -2.53 10.77
C THR A 83 -3.20 -1.57 9.59
N ARG A 84 -4.00 -0.52 9.68
CA ARG A 84 -4.07 0.56 8.70
C ARG A 84 -4.22 1.89 9.42
N ILE A 85 -3.62 2.93 8.90
CA ILE A 85 -3.91 4.31 9.27
C ILE A 85 -3.93 5.17 8.02
N SER A 86 -4.96 5.99 7.88
CA SER A 86 -5.09 7.01 6.83
C SER A 86 -4.52 8.33 7.34
N ASP A 87 -3.80 9.05 6.49
CA ASP A 87 -3.36 10.41 6.82
C ASP A 87 -4.54 11.39 6.92
N ALA A 88 -4.27 12.64 7.26
CA ALA A 88 -5.30 13.64 7.45
C ALA A 88 -6.15 13.85 6.18
N ASP A 89 -5.52 13.90 5.00
CA ASP A 89 -6.23 14.10 3.73
C ASP A 89 -7.14 12.91 3.39
N GLU A 90 -6.66 11.67 3.55
CA GLU A 90 -7.50 10.50 3.32
C GLU A 90 -8.59 10.35 4.38
N THR A 91 -8.30 10.75 5.63
CA THR A 91 -9.30 10.78 6.70
C THR A 91 -10.41 11.77 6.38
N ALA A 92 -10.07 13.00 5.98
CA ALA A 92 -11.04 14.02 5.58
C ALA A 92 -11.88 13.56 4.38
N PHE A 93 -11.24 12.98 3.35
CA PHE A 93 -11.93 12.40 2.20
C PHE A 93 -12.90 11.30 2.61
N SER A 94 -12.48 10.38 3.47
CA SER A 94 -13.31 9.28 3.96
C SER A 94 -14.52 9.76 4.76
N LEU A 95 -14.35 10.82 5.55
CA LEU A 95 -15.44 11.41 6.31
C LEU A 95 -16.43 12.18 5.43
N SER A 96 -15.95 12.91 4.41
CA SER A 96 -16.79 13.70 3.49
C SER A 96 -17.66 12.83 2.57
N THR A 97 -17.22 11.62 2.25
CA THR A 97 -17.95 10.68 1.37
C THR A 97 -19.00 9.84 2.11
N GLN A 98 -19.16 10.01 3.42
CA GLN A 98 -20.22 9.35 4.18
C GLN A 98 -21.57 9.98 3.83
N LYS A 99 -22.53 9.15 3.36
CA LYS A 99 -23.89 9.61 3.03
C LYS A 99 -24.61 10.14 4.28
N GLU A 100 -25.33 11.26 4.13
CA GLU A 100 -26.17 11.81 5.19
C GLU A 100 -27.13 10.78 5.81
N PRO A 101 -27.32 10.81 7.13
CA PRO A 101 -28.15 9.86 7.83
C PRO A 101 -29.65 10.06 7.55
N LYS A 102 -30.30 9.04 6.96
CA LYS A 102 -31.74 9.06 6.60
C LYS A 102 -32.69 8.55 7.70
N SER A 103 -32.20 8.13 8.87
CA SER A 103 -33.07 7.58 9.95
C SER A 103 -32.85 8.28 11.29
N ALA A 104 -33.86 8.19 12.20
CA ALA A 104 -33.78 8.78 13.55
C ALA A 104 -32.62 8.23 14.39
N LEU A 105 -32.32 6.94 14.28
CA LEU A 105 -31.16 6.30 14.90
C LEU A 105 -29.83 6.89 14.39
N LYS A 106 -29.77 7.20 13.10
CA LYS A 106 -28.61 7.82 12.49
C LYS A 106 -28.45 9.30 12.86
N LYS A 107 -29.57 10.02 13.11
CA LYS A 107 -29.53 11.39 13.66
C LYS A 107 -28.97 11.42 15.09
N ALA A 108 -29.33 10.43 15.92
CA ALA A 108 -28.74 10.27 17.24
C ALA A 108 -27.25 9.95 17.18
N ALA A 109 -26.80 9.15 16.20
CA ALA A 109 -25.39 8.89 15.95
C ALA A 109 -24.62 10.15 15.47
N ALA A 110 -25.23 10.98 14.63
CA ALA A 110 -24.68 12.26 14.20
C ALA A 110 -24.50 13.23 15.38
N PHE A 111 -25.49 13.32 16.26
CA PHE A 111 -25.40 14.11 17.50
C PHE A 111 -24.27 13.61 18.42
N GLY A 112 -24.05 12.30 18.50
CA GLY A 112 -22.91 11.72 19.22
C GLY A 112 -21.57 12.07 18.57
N GLN A 113 -21.54 12.18 17.24
CA GLN A 113 -20.35 12.59 16.47
C GLN A 113 -19.99 14.05 16.76
N ASP A 114 -20.96 14.98 16.75
CA ASP A 114 -20.71 16.40 17.08
C ASP A 114 -20.14 16.55 18.50
N ARG A 115 -20.70 15.80 19.46
CA ARG A 115 -20.16 15.76 20.83
C ARG A 115 -18.74 15.20 20.90
N LEU A 116 -18.39 14.23 20.06
CA LEU A 116 -17.03 13.72 19.97
C LEU A 116 -16.09 14.80 19.44
N TRP A 117 -16.46 15.52 18.38
CA TRP A 117 -15.63 16.59 17.82
C TRP A 117 -15.40 17.72 18.82
N ASP A 118 -16.44 18.14 19.56
CA ASP A 118 -16.31 19.13 20.62
C ASP A 118 -15.40 18.66 21.74
N PHE A 119 -15.51 17.40 22.15
CA PHE A 119 -14.62 16.79 23.14
C PHE A 119 -13.16 16.78 22.67
N LEU A 120 -12.90 16.44 21.41
CA LEU A 120 -11.55 16.42 20.85
C LEU A 120 -10.95 17.83 20.77
N ARG A 121 -11.74 18.83 20.36
CA ARG A 121 -11.32 20.25 20.40
C ARG A 121 -10.96 20.70 21.81
N LEU A 122 -11.75 20.33 22.80
CA LEU A 122 -11.46 20.63 24.22
C LEU A 122 -10.17 19.96 24.71
N ARG A 123 -9.79 18.82 24.11
CA ARG A 123 -8.51 18.15 24.36
C ARG A 123 -7.34 18.74 23.57
N GLY A 124 -7.56 19.79 22.81
CA GLY A 124 -6.54 20.46 22.00
C GLY A 124 -6.21 19.77 20.69
N TRP A 125 -7.10 18.88 20.21
CA TRP A 125 -6.89 18.25 18.90
C TRP A 125 -7.20 19.23 17.77
N ASP A 126 -6.31 19.25 16.77
CA ASP A 126 -6.59 19.83 15.47
C ASP A 126 -7.36 18.79 14.65
N LEU A 127 -8.62 19.06 14.34
CA LEU A 127 -9.47 18.12 13.59
C LEU A 127 -9.05 17.96 12.14
N ASP A 128 -8.33 18.93 11.58
CA ASP A 128 -7.80 18.87 10.22
C ASP A 128 -6.50 18.02 10.14
N ALA A 129 -5.86 17.78 11.27
CA ALA A 129 -4.67 16.93 11.37
C ALA A 129 -4.96 15.49 11.79
N MET A 130 -6.19 15.19 12.24
CA MET A 130 -6.51 13.88 12.78
C MET A 130 -6.49 12.78 11.74
N CYS A 131 -6.14 11.58 12.19
CA CYS A 131 -5.96 10.40 11.37
C CYS A 131 -6.80 9.23 11.86
N ILE A 132 -7.55 8.56 10.96
CA ILE A 132 -8.33 7.38 11.30
C ILE A 132 -7.50 6.11 11.02
N GLY A 133 -7.53 5.17 11.97
CA GLY A 133 -6.89 3.87 11.82
C GLY A 133 -7.89 2.73 11.96
N TYR A 134 -7.52 1.58 11.40
CA TYR A 134 -8.28 0.33 11.47
C TYR A 134 -7.36 -0.82 11.85
N VAL A 135 -7.81 -1.66 12.76
CA VAL A 135 -7.09 -2.87 13.18
C VAL A 135 -8.05 -4.05 13.13
N CYS A 136 -7.62 -5.12 12.46
CA CYS A 136 -8.41 -6.34 12.30
C CYS A 136 -7.91 -7.44 13.22
N TYR A 137 -8.87 -8.12 13.85
CA TYR A 137 -8.64 -9.24 14.76
C TYR A 137 -9.41 -10.45 14.26
N GLU A 138 -8.75 -11.62 14.23
CA GLU A 138 -9.33 -12.90 13.83
C GLU A 138 -8.97 -13.98 14.85
N GLY A 139 -9.93 -14.83 15.20
CA GLY A 139 -9.73 -15.93 16.12
C GLY A 139 -10.91 -16.20 17.01
N SER A 140 -10.69 -16.87 18.14
CA SER A 140 -11.70 -17.04 19.17
C SER A 140 -12.03 -15.72 19.88
N LYS A 141 -13.22 -15.64 20.48
CA LYS A 141 -13.61 -14.42 21.24
C LYS A 141 -12.55 -14.04 22.28
N LYS A 142 -12.05 -15.00 23.04
CA LYS A 142 -11.05 -14.74 24.11
C LYS A 142 -9.72 -14.21 23.53
N HIS A 143 -9.30 -14.74 22.39
CA HIS A 143 -8.11 -14.27 21.68
C HIS A 143 -8.29 -12.81 21.23
N ASN A 144 -9.37 -12.54 20.50
CA ASN A 144 -9.64 -11.18 19.99
C ASN A 144 -9.77 -10.16 21.11
N ASP A 145 -10.42 -10.49 22.23
CA ASP A 145 -10.58 -9.57 23.36
C ASP A 145 -9.21 -9.20 23.95
N ARG A 146 -8.31 -10.19 24.15
CA ARG A 146 -6.94 -9.93 24.64
C ARG A 146 -6.14 -9.04 23.68
N GLU A 147 -6.18 -9.33 22.39
CA GLU A 147 -5.49 -8.55 21.37
C GLU A 147 -6.02 -7.10 21.31
N LYS A 148 -7.34 -6.93 21.35
CA LYS A 148 -7.99 -5.60 21.39
C LYS A 148 -7.57 -4.80 22.62
N ASP A 149 -7.52 -5.41 23.79
CA ASP A 149 -7.11 -4.74 25.02
C ASP A 149 -5.62 -4.30 24.95
N ALA A 150 -4.75 -5.15 24.42
CA ALA A 150 -3.34 -4.83 24.23
C ALA A 150 -3.16 -3.65 23.26
N VAL A 151 -3.81 -3.70 22.09
CA VAL A 151 -3.75 -2.62 21.09
C VAL A 151 -4.36 -1.33 21.63
N LYS A 152 -5.52 -1.40 22.32
CA LYS A 152 -6.15 -0.25 22.96
C LYS A 152 -5.23 0.44 23.97
N ALA A 153 -4.52 -0.33 24.78
CA ALA A 153 -3.56 0.21 25.72
C ALA A 153 -2.38 0.91 25.03
N ILE A 154 -1.87 0.33 23.93
CA ILE A 154 -0.82 0.95 23.11
C ILE A 154 -1.32 2.24 22.48
N VAL A 155 -2.46 2.22 21.79
CA VAL A 155 -3.08 3.38 21.16
C VAL A 155 -3.28 4.52 22.16
N GLY A 156 -3.80 4.21 23.36
CA GLY A 156 -4.00 5.20 24.41
C GLY A 156 -2.72 5.89 24.88
N ARG A 157 -1.60 5.16 24.97
CA ARG A 157 -0.28 5.75 25.31
C ARG A 157 0.24 6.73 24.26
N HIS A 158 -0.21 6.60 23.02
CA HIS A 158 0.13 7.51 21.91
C HIS A 158 -0.97 8.55 21.62
N GLY A 159 -1.83 8.82 22.60
CA GLY A 159 -2.86 9.86 22.49
C GLY A 159 -4.10 9.49 21.68
N GLY A 160 -4.13 8.30 21.07
CA GLY A 160 -5.26 7.85 20.29
C GLY A 160 -6.46 7.41 21.13
N ILE A 161 -7.61 7.31 20.49
CA ILE A 161 -8.87 6.83 21.07
C ILE A 161 -9.51 5.73 20.24
N VAL A 162 -10.33 4.91 20.87
CA VAL A 162 -11.11 3.85 20.22
C VAL A 162 -12.44 4.39 19.75
N LEU A 163 -12.76 4.23 18.47
CA LEU A 163 -14.08 4.55 17.91
C LEU A 163 -15.03 3.33 17.91
N GLY A 164 -14.47 2.13 18.05
CA GLY A 164 -15.24 0.87 18.11
C GLY A 164 -15.38 0.15 16.78
N THR A 165 -16.24 -0.88 16.77
CA THR A 165 -16.42 -1.78 15.64
C THR A 165 -17.35 -1.25 14.55
N GLY A 166 -18.23 -0.28 14.84
CA GLY A 166 -19.19 0.26 13.86
C GLY A 166 -18.51 0.87 12.62
N PRO A 167 -17.61 1.87 12.78
CA PRO A 167 -16.85 2.40 11.66
C PRO A 167 -15.92 1.38 10.99
N GLY A 168 -15.36 0.44 11.77
CA GLY A 168 -14.52 -0.64 11.26
C GLY A 168 -15.28 -1.59 10.33
N ALA A 169 -16.48 -2.00 10.70
CA ALA A 169 -17.34 -2.84 9.88
C ALA A 169 -17.76 -2.14 8.58
N LEU A 170 -18.03 -0.84 8.63
CA LEU A 170 -18.35 -0.05 7.45
C LEU A 170 -17.15 0.02 6.47
N TYR A 171 -15.94 0.19 6.99
CA TYR A 171 -14.72 0.11 6.20
C TYR A 171 -14.58 -1.25 5.52
N ASP A 172 -14.73 -2.35 6.29
CA ASP A 172 -14.56 -3.72 5.78
C ASP A 172 -15.57 -4.07 4.67
N GLN A 173 -16.78 -3.52 4.73
CA GLN A 173 -17.80 -3.68 3.69
C GLN A 173 -17.48 -2.89 2.41
N LYS A 174 -16.97 -1.67 2.53
CA LYS A 174 -16.81 -0.75 1.39
C LYS A 174 -15.51 -0.90 0.63
N LYS A 175 -14.49 -1.54 1.20
CA LYS A 175 -13.15 -1.61 0.61
C LYS A 175 -13.09 -2.25 -0.79
N PHE A 176 -14.11 -3.01 -1.18
CA PHE A 176 -14.20 -3.66 -2.50
C PHE A 176 -15.03 -2.88 -3.53
N ASP A 177 -15.70 -1.78 -3.13
CA ASP A 177 -16.56 -0.99 -4.03
C ASP A 177 -15.78 0.06 -4.82
N THR A 178 -14.54 0.33 -4.44
CA THR A 178 -13.72 1.44 -4.95
C THR A 178 -13.12 1.23 -6.35
N PRO A 179 -12.78 -0.01 -6.80
CA PRO A 179 -12.03 -0.21 -8.06
C PRO A 179 -12.72 0.35 -9.32
N TYR A 180 -14.04 0.41 -9.35
CA TYR A 180 -14.82 0.87 -10.52
C TYR A 180 -14.89 2.39 -10.67
N ILE A 181 -14.40 3.14 -9.70
CA ILE A 181 -14.38 4.61 -9.74
C ILE A 181 -13.41 5.14 -10.82
N ARG A 182 -12.39 4.36 -11.17
CA ARG A 182 -11.35 4.75 -12.13
C ARG A 182 -11.94 5.06 -13.52
N ASP A 183 -12.75 4.16 -14.05
CA ASP A 183 -13.36 4.36 -15.39
C ASP A 183 -14.24 5.61 -15.40
N PHE A 184 -15.03 5.80 -14.34
CA PHE A 184 -15.85 7.01 -14.19
C PHE A 184 -15.01 8.30 -14.14
N LEU A 185 -13.83 8.28 -13.53
CA LEU A 185 -12.91 9.42 -13.48
C LEU A 185 -12.27 9.68 -14.85
N LEU A 186 -11.81 8.63 -15.53
CA LEU A 186 -11.19 8.74 -16.86
C LEU A 186 -12.15 9.30 -17.89
N ASP A 187 -13.43 8.90 -17.89
CA ASP A 187 -14.49 9.47 -18.73
C ASP A 187 -14.66 10.98 -18.53
N ARG A 188 -14.18 11.53 -17.42
CA ARG A 188 -14.22 12.95 -17.06
C ARG A 188 -12.86 13.62 -17.13
N ARG A 189 -11.95 13.04 -17.90
CA ARG A 189 -10.60 13.57 -18.06
C ARG A 189 -9.86 13.72 -16.72
N THR A 190 -10.19 12.88 -15.74
CA THR A 190 -9.56 12.90 -14.43
C THR A 190 -8.72 11.65 -14.25
N VAL A 191 -7.42 11.83 -14.05
CA VAL A 191 -6.53 10.77 -13.62
C VAL A 191 -6.78 10.48 -12.15
N GLY A 192 -6.97 9.22 -11.80
CA GLY A 192 -6.97 8.72 -10.43
C GLY A 192 -6.11 7.47 -10.40
N ASP A 193 -4.97 7.53 -9.72
CA ASP A 193 -4.03 6.42 -9.67
C ASP A 193 -3.33 6.34 -8.31
N VAL A 194 -2.46 5.36 -8.17
CA VAL A 194 -1.79 5.03 -6.92
C VAL A 194 -0.29 4.84 -7.13
N SER A 195 0.48 5.11 -6.07
CA SER A 195 1.88 4.70 -5.94
C SER A 195 2.09 4.14 -4.54
N GLU A 196 2.88 3.10 -4.42
CA GLU A 196 3.12 2.50 -3.11
C GLU A 196 4.59 2.12 -2.93
N THR A 197 5.01 2.05 -1.69
CA THR A 197 6.37 1.73 -1.32
C THR A 197 6.42 1.15 0.09
N ALA A 198 7.53 0.53 0.47
CA ALA A 198 7.80 0.16 1.85
C ALA A 198 9.14 0.72 2.32
N ALA A 199 9.21 1.05 3.60
CA ALA A 199 10.42 1.56 4.21
C ALA A 199 10.54 1.14 5.68
N PRO A 200 11.74 1.18 6.27
CA PRO A 200 11.91 1.03 7.71
C PRO A 200 11.12 2.09 8.49
N TRP A 201 10.65 1.75 9.69
CA TRP A 201 9.86 2.66 10.53
C TRP A 201 10.49 4.05 10.70
N SER A 202 11.82 4.12 10.79
CA SER A 202 12.55 5.38 10.94
C SER A 202 12.48 6.30 9.71
N LYS A 203 12.05 5.80 8.55
CA LYS A 203 11.98 6.52 7.29
C LYS A 203 10.56 6.92 6.89
N LEU A 204 9.53 6.26 7.43
CA LEU A 204 8.16 6.42 6.96
C LEU A 204 7.63 7.85 6.99
N ALA A 205 7.90 8.61 8.06
CA ALA A 205 7.47 10.01 8.15
C ALA A 205 8.14 10.89 7.08
N GLU A 206 9.41 10.65 6.81
CA GLU A 206 10.14 11.36 5.75
C GLU A 206 9.63 11.00 4.36
N VAL A 207 9.45 9.72 4.07
CA VAL A 207 8.89 9.22 2.79
C VAL A 207 7.52 9.84 2.54
N HIS A 208 6.62 9.80 3.54
CA HIS A 208 5.29 10.40 3.45
C HIS A 208 5.36 11.89 3.08
N ARG A 209 6.13 12.67 3.83
CA ARG A 209 6.24 14.11 3.61
C ARG A 209 6.85 14.45 2.24
N ARG A 210 7.93 13.75 1.84
CA ARG A 210 8.64 14.00 0.57
C ARG A 210 7.79 13.64 -0.63
N ALA A 211 7.14 12.48 -0.63
CA ALA A 211 6.28 12.03 -1.72
C ALA A 211 5.08 12.97 -1.94
N LYS A 212 4.41 13.40 -0.86
CA LYS A 212 3.32 14.40 -0.96
C LYS A 212 3.80 15.72 -1.51
N ALA A 213 4.94 16.21 -1.05
CA ALA A 213 5.53 17.45 -1.57
C ALA A 213 5.93 17.33 -3.05
N ALA A 214 6.44 16.18 -3.50
CA ALA A 214 6.75 15.93 -4.90
C ALA A 214 5.49 15.92 -5.78
N ALA A 215 4.43 15.25 -5.34
CA ALA A 215 3.14 15.27 -6.04
C ALA A 215 2.62 16.71 -6.22
N GLN A 216 2.66 17.53 -5.17
CA GLN A 216 2.22 18.93 -5.23
C GLN A 216 3.07 19.77 -6.20
N ARG A 217 4.40 19.57 -6.20
CA ARG A 217 5.28 20.23 -7.18
C ARG A 217 4.97 19.80 -8.61
N ALA A 218 4.76 18.51 -8.84
CA ALA A 218 4.43 17.97 -10.15
C ALA A 218 3.07 18.48 -10.66
N PHE A 219 2.06 18.58 -9.80
CA PHE A 219 0.78 19.22 -10.17
C PHE A 219 0.99 20.69 -10.61
N ALA A 220 1.81 21.44 -9.89
CA ALA A 220 2.12 22.82 -10.27
C ALA A 220 2.88 22.90 -11.61
N GLU A 221 3.81 21.99 -11.88
CA GLU A 221 4.59 21.89 -13.10
C GLU A 221 3.70 21.65 -14.33
N ILE A 222 2.72 20.76 -14.21
CA ILE A 222 1.74 20.52 -15.28
C ILE A 222 0.62 21.59 -15.31
N GLY A 223 0.69 22.60 -14.43
CA GLY A 223 -0.29 23.70 -14.39
C GLY A 223 -1.67 23.25 -13.86
N ARG A 224 -1.74 22.24 -13.02
CA ARG A 224 -2.98 21.66 -12.50
C ARG A 224 -3.04 21.70 -10.97
N THR A 225 -4.27 21.67 -10.47
CA THR A 225 -4.55 21.36 -9.07
C THR A 225 -4.88 19.88 -8.97
N GLY A 226 -4.18 19.20 -8.08
CA GLY A 226 -4.43 17.80 -7.78
C GLY A 226 -4.49 17.57 -6.27
N PHE A 227 -4.91 16.39 -5.87
CA PHE A 227 -4.81 15.97 -4.48
C PHE A 227 -3.99 14.68 -4.36
N VAL A 228 -3.36 14.52 -3.21
CA VAL A 228 -2.63 13.30 -2.84
C VAL A 228 -2.90 12.98 -1.39
N MET A 229 -3.32 11.76 -1.13
CA MET A 229 -3.58 11.22 0.19
C MET A 229 -2.80 9.93 0.39
N CYS A 230 -2.56 9.54 1.64
CA CYS A 230 -1.74 8.37 1.95
C CYS A 230 -2.33 7.56 3.10
N HIS A 231 -2.15 6.25 3.01
CA HIS A 231 -2.33 5.38 4.16
C HIS A 231 -1.17 4.39 4.33
N LEU A 232 -0.90 4.02 5.56
CA LEU A 232 -0.11 2.85 5.89
C LEU A 232 -1.01 1.63 5.80
N SER A 233 -0.61 0.59 5.07
CA SER A 233 -1.45 -0.58 4.81
C SER A 233 -0.92 -1.90 5.38
N HIS A 234 0.38 -2.11 5.41
CA HIS A 234 1.03 -3.34 5.87
C HIS A 234 2.10 -2.99 6.87
N SER A 235 2.03 -3.61 8.04
CA SER A 235 3.00 -3.40 9.12
C SER A 235 3.83 -4.64 9.32
N TYR A 236 5.15 -4.46 9.38
CA TYR A 236 6.15 -5.45 9.70
C TYR A 236 6.90 -5.03 10.97
N HIS A 237 7.61 -5.94 11.60
CA HIS A 237 8.48 -5.60 12.72
C HIS A 237 9.54 -4.55 12.32
N SER A 238 10.07 -4.64 11.09
CA SER A 238 11.16 -3.77 10.57
C SER A 238 10.70 -2.49 9.89
N GLY A 239 9.45 -2.41 9.44
CA GLY A 239 8.95 -1.28 8.63
C GLY A 239 7.49 -1.42 8.28
N ALA A 240 7.02 -0.60 7.33
CA ALA A 240 5.65 -0.66 6.84
C ALA A 240 5.53 -0.18 5.39
N CYS A 241 4.40 -0.50 4.78
CA CYS A 241 4.04 -0.01 3.44
C CYS A 241 3.24 1.29 3.54
N LEU A 242 3.57 2.26 2.69
CA LEU A 242 2.80 3.47 2.45
C LEU A 242 2.17 3.40 1.07
N TYR A 243 0.89 3.72 1.00
CA TYR A 243 0.07 3.68 -0.19
C TYR A 243 -0.48 5.07 -0.48
N PHE A 244 -0.03 5.68 -1.57
CA PHE A 244 -0.42 7.01 -1.98
C PHE A 244 -1.47 6.92 -3.08
N THR A 245 -2.60 7.59 -2.89
CA THR A 245 -3.61 7.80 -3.93
C THR A 245 -3.55 9.24 -4.36
N PHE A 246 -3.47 9.49 -5.67
CA PHE A 246 -3.45 10.84 -6.21
C PHE A 246 -4.45 10.98 -7.36
N ALA A 247 -4.95 12.19 -7.56
CA ALA A 247 -5.82 12.51 -8.70
C ALA A 247 -5.68 13.97 -9.14
N PHE A 248 -5.85 14.19 -10.44
CA PHE A 248 -5.87 15.51 -11.05
C PHE A 248 -6.65 15.49 -12.38
N VAL A 249 -7.12 16.64 -12.82
CA VAL A 249 -7.82 16.80 -14.12
C VAL A 249 -6.79 17.08 -15.20
N LEU A 250 -6.85 16.32 -16.30
CA LEU A 250 -5.96 16.49 -17.46
C LEU A 250 -6.18 17.84 -18.16
N ASP A 251 -5.13 18.37 -18.75
CA ASP A 251 -5.14 19.51 -19.64
C ASP A 251 -5.33 19.04 -21.10
N ASP A 252 -6.37 19.50 -21.76
CA ASP A 252 -6.64 19.15 -23.16
C ASP A 252 -5.60 19.70 -24.14
N ALA A 253 -4.80 20.68 -23.73
CA ALA A 253 -3.73 21.28 -24.53
C ALA A 253 -2.40 20.53 -24.44
N ARG A 254 -2.29 19.50 -23.59
CA ARG A 254 -1.06 18.72 -23.34
C ARG A 254 -1.27 17.24 -23.60
N ASP A 255 -0.19 16.49 -23.84
CA ASP A 255 -0.24 15.04 -23.91
C ASP A 255 -0.66 14.43 -22.57
N ASP A 256 -1.59 13.48 -22.59
CA ASP A 256 -2.16 12.87 -21.40
C ASP A 256 -1.15 12.02 -20.65
N LEU A 257 -0.31 11.27 -21.38
CA LEU A 257 0.71 10.39 -20.77
C LEU A 257 1.87 11.20 -20.19
N GLU A 258 2.27 12.31 -20.83
CA GLU A 258 3.29 13.21 -20.31
C GLU A 258 2.86 13.82 -18.98
N GLN A 259 1.61 14.25 -18.87
CA GLN A 259 1.07 14.78 -17.60
C GLN A 259 1.05 13.71 -16.50
N TYR A 260 0.60 12.51 -16.85
CA TYR A 260 0.57 11.37 -15.94
C TYR A 260 1.99 11.01 -15.48
N ASP A 261 2.92 10.82 -16.41
CA ASP A 261 4.30 10.43 -16.14
C ASP A 261 5.01 11.46 -15.26
N THR A 262 4.79 12.76 -15.48
CA THR A 262 5.36 13.83 -14.66
C THR A 262 5.01 13.63 -13.19
N VAL A 263 3.74 13.39 -12.87
CA VAL A 263 3.29 13.21 -11.49
C VAL A 263 3.76 11.87 -10.92
N LYS A 264 3.58 10.79 -11.67
CA LYS A 264 3.93 9.44 -11.23
C LYS A 264 5.44 9.31 -10.94
N ARG A 265 6.28 9.80 -11.86
CA ARG A 265 7.74 9.76 -11.72
C ARG A 265 8.25 10.63 -10.58
N ALA A 266 7.65 11.80 -10.36
CA ALA A 266 8.03 12.65 -9.23
C ALA A 266 7.82 11.96 -7.89
N ILE A 267 6.68 11.27 -7.71
CA ILE A 267 6.40 10.50 -6.49
C ILE A 267 7.38 9.32 -6.36
N GLN A 268 7.57 8.57 -7.44
CA GLN A 268 8.40 7.37 -7.45
C GLN A 268 9.87 7.67 -7.17
N GLN A 269 10.41 8.76 -7.74
CA GLN A 269 11.78 9.18 -7.48
C GLN A 269 12.00 9.53 -6.01
N GLU A 270 11.05 10.19 -5.38
CA GLU A 270 11.16 10.52 -3.95
C GLU A 270 11.14 9.29 -3.03
N PHE A 271 10.49 8.21 -3.42
CA PHE A 271 10.59 6.94 -2.69
C PHE A 271 12.03 6.46 -2.68
N MET A 272 12.66 6.43 -3.84
CA MET A 272 14.05 5.99 -3.99
C MET A 272 15.02 6.91 -3.25
N ASP A 273 14.87 8.23 -3.38
CA ASP A 273 15.75 9.22 -2.76
C ASP A 273 15.60 9.28 -1.23
N ALA A 274 14.46 8.87 -0.70
CA ALA A 274 14.22 8.72 0.73
C ALA A 274 14.70 7.36 1.28
N GLY A 275 15.17 6.45 0.44
CA GLY A 275 15.63 5.11 0.81
C GLY A 275 14.49 4.14 1.14
N ALA A 276 13.37 4.27 0.45
CA ALA A 276 12.30 3.31 0.41
C ALA A 276 12.45 2.38 -0.81
N THR A 277 11.72 1.26 -0.87
CA THR A 277 11.77 0.35 -2.03
C THR A 277 10.95 0.86 -3.19
N LEU A 278 11.27 0.38 -4.37
CA LEU A 278 10.60 0.70 -5.63
C LEU A 278 9.12 0.32 -5.63
N SER A 279 8.80 -0.85 -5.11
CA SER A 279 7.44 -1.37 -4.97
C SER A 279 7.39 -2.41 -3.87
N HIS A 280 6.30 -2.44 -3.11
CA HIS A 280 6.07 -3.44 -2.07
C HIS A 280 5.18 -4.59 -2.57
N HIS A 281 4.08 -4.31 -3.29
CA HIS A 281 3.13 -5.33 -3.75
C HIS A 281 2.50 -5.06 -5.12
N HIS A 282 2.72 -3.91 -5.74
CA HIS A 282 2.21 -3.63 -7.09
C HIS A 282 3.05 -4.23 -8.21
N GLY A 283 4.27 -4.67 -7.90
CA GLY A 283 5.22 -5.17 -8.87
C GLY A 283 5.95 -4.05 -9.62
N VAL A 284 6.78 -4.44 -10.57
CA VAL A 284 7.64 -3.52 -11.32
C VAL A 284 7.05 -3.17 -12.69
N GLY A 285 6.61 -4.17 -13.44
CA GLY A 285 6.07 -3.99 -14.78
C GLY A 285 7.03 -3.30 -15.74
N THR A 286 6.48 -2.42 -16.56
CA THR A 286 7.24 -1.47 -17.41
C THR A 286 7.41 -0.13 -16.72
N GLU A 287 6.50 0.22 -15.84
CA GLU A 287 6.40 1.54 -15.22
C GLU A 287 7.53 1.82 -14.23
N HIS A 288 7.83 0.86 -13.35
CA HIS A 288 8.81 1.02 -12.29
C HIS A 288 10.22 0.55 -12.66
N ARG A 289 10.40 -0.18 -13.75
CA ARG A 289 11.70 -0.71 -14.18
C ARG A 289 12.85 0.32 -14.31
N PRO A 290 12.61 1.62 -14.60
CA PRO A 290 13.68 2.59 -14.68
C PRO A 290 14.51 2.74 -13.39
N TRP A 291 13.91 2.42 -12.23
CA TRP A 291 14.55 2.53 -10.91
C TRP A 291 15.16 1.22 -10.38
N MET A 292 15.07 0.11 -11.15
CA MET A 292 15.55 -1.19 -10.67
C MET A 292 17.02 -1.20 -10.24
N GLU A 293 17.88 -0.46 -10.93
CA GLU A 293 19.29 -0.36 -10.55
C GLU A 293 19.48 0.43 -9.25
N GLN A 294 18.64 1.44 -9.01
CA GLN A 294 18.67 2.20 -7.76
C GLN A 294 18.14 1.37 -6.58
N ASP A 295 17.22 0.46 -6.81
CA ASP A 295 16.66 -0.44 -5.78
C ASP A 295 17.58 -1.64 -5.48
N LEU A 296 18.13 -2.29 -6.52
CA LEU A 296 18.87 -3.55 -6.40
C LEU A 296 20.37 -3.45 -6.59
N SER A 297 20.89 -2.28 -6.98
CA SER A 297 22.26 -2.07 -7.52
C SER A 297 22.48 -2.66 -8.93
N ALA A 298 23.53 -2.20 -9.60
CA ALA A 298 23.92 -2.70 -10.93
C ALA A 298 24.20 -4.21 -10.94
N GLU A 299 24.83 -4.73 -9.88
CA GLU A 299 25.14 -6.16 -9.75
C GLU A 299 23.87 -7.00 -9.56
N GLY A 300 22.89 -6.51 -8.80
CA GLY A 300 21.59 -7.17 -8.66
C GLY A 300 20.84 -7.25 -9.99
N VAL A 301 20.83 -6.16 -10.75
CA VAL A 301 20.24 -6.11 -12.09
C VAL A 301 20.97 -7.06 -13.04
N ALA A 302 22.31 -7.16 -12.97
CA ALA A 302 23.09 -8.08 -13.78
C ALA A 302 22.75 -9.56 -13.49
N LEU A 303 22.60 -9.93 -12.21
CA LEU A 303 22.17 -11.27 -11.80
C LEU A 303 20.77 -11.60 -12.32
N MET A 304 19.81 -10.68 -12.20
CA MET A 304 18.45 -10.89 -12.73
C MET A 304 18.43 -11.00 -14.26
N THR A 305 19.25 -10.20 -14.95
CA THR A 305 19.40 -10.26 -16.41
C THR A 305 19.90 -11.64 -16.83
N GLY A 306 20.92 -12.18 -16.16
CA GLY A 306 21.44 -13.53 -16.39
C GLY A 306 20.38 -14.62 -16.15
N LEU A 307 19.59 -14.47 -15.09
CA LEU A 307 18.50 -15.39 -14.77
C LEU A 307 17.44 -15.42 -15.89
N PHE A 308 16.98 -14.25 -16.35
CA PHE A 308 15.99 -14.15 -17.42
C PHE A 308 16.51 -14.66 -18.76
N ALA A 309 17.75 -14.31 -19.13
CA ALA A 309 18.40 -14.80 -20.35
C ALA A 309 18.56 -16.34 -20.36
N THR A 310 18.85 -16.94 -19.20
CA THR A 310 18.94 -18.40 -19.06
C THR A 310 17.56 -19.07 -19.16
N ALA A 311 16.53 -18.43 -18.64
CA ALA A 311 15.16 -18.98 -18.66
C ALA A 311 14.51 -18.86 -20.05
N ASP A 312 14.77 -17.78 -20.76
CA ASP A 312 14.20 -17.44 -22.05
C ASP A 312 15.23 -16.73 -22.94
N PRO A 313 16.13 -17.50 -23.63
CA PRO A 313 17.17 -16.90 -24.45
C PRO A 313 16.66 -16.08 -25.64
N GLU A 314 15.44 -16.36 -26.10
CA GLU A 314 14.82 -15.67 -27.21
C GLU A 314 13.95 -14.47 -26.78
N ASN A 315 13.88 -14.20 -25.48
CA ASN A 315 13.12 -13.08 -24.87
C ASN A 315 11.66 -13.03 -25.35
N ARG A 316 10.97 -14.16 -25.33
CA ARG A 316 9.56 -14.30 -25.73
C ARG A 316 8.58 -14.23 -24.57
N LEU A 317 9.06 -14.49 -23.34
CA LEU A 317 8.26 -14.54 -22.12
C LEU A 317 8.11 -13.16 -21.51
N ASN A 318 6.96 -12.53 -21.71
CA ASN A 318 6.59 -11.22 -21.16
C ASN A 318 7.73 -10.19 -21.25
N PRO A 319 8.26 -9.89 -22.46
CA PRO A 319 9.41 -9.02 -22.63
C PRO A 319 9.13 -7.61 -22.07
N GLU A 320 10.21 -6.87 -21.75
CA GLU A 320 10.15 -5.51 -21.20
C GLU A 320 9.54 -5.38 -19.79
N LYS A 321 9.23 -6.46 -19.10
CA LYS A 321 8.78 -6.44 -17.70
C LYS A 321 9.95 -6.66 -16.76
N VAL A 322 9.88 -6.02 -15.58
CA VAL A 322 10.88 -6.05 -14.50
C VAL A 322 12.18 -5.37 -14.88
N LEU A 323 12.82 -5.79 -15.97
CA LEU A 323 14.05 -5.23 -16.51
C LEU A 323 13.86 -4.88 -17.99
N PRO A 324 14.51 -3.80 -18.48
CA PRO A 324 14.51 -3.52 -19.91
C PRO A 324 15.24 -4.65 -20.66
N SER A 325 14.79 -4.96 -21.88
CA SER A 325 15.39 -6.00 -22.71
C SER A 325 16.73 -5.61 -23.32
N LYS A 326 17.11 -4.35 -23.20
CA LYS A 326 18.38 -3.81 -23.72
C LYS A 326 19.53 -4.08 -22.76
N ARG A 327 20.74 -4.21 -23.32
CA ARG A 327 21.97 -4.51 -22.59
C ARG A 327 22.24 -3.48 -21.50
N LEU A 328 22.78 -3.94 -20.37
CA LEU A 328 23.37 -3.11 -19.31
C LEU A 328 24.27 -2.02 -19.92
N GLY A 329 24.04 -0.77 -19.56
CA GLY A 329 24.83 0.38 -20.00
C GLY A 329 24.14 1.34 -20.98
N GLU A 330 22.97 1.01 -21.52
CA GLU A 330 22.15 2.00 -22.22
C GLU A 330 21.16 2.65 -21.24
N PRO A 331 21.06 3.99 -21.23
CA PRO A 331 20.04 4.64 -20.41
C PRO A 331 18.66 4.12 -20.79
N PRO A 332 17.71 3.98 -19.83
CA PRO A 332 16.36 3.57 -20.14
C PRO A 332 15.78 4.51 -21.18
N ALA A 333 15.21 3.97 -22.24
CA ALA A 333 14.39 4.76 -23.15
C ALA A 333 13.24 5.32 -22.33
N LEU A 334 13.21 6.64 -22.20
CA LEU A 334 12.16 7.41 -21.56
C LEU A 334 10.84 7.26 -22.31
#